data_255cc57838897e068ea24c5c09ad2f49
#
_entry.id   255cc57838897e068ea24c5c09ad2f49
#
_cell.length_a   1.000
_cell.length_b   1.000
_cell.length_c   1.000
_cell.angle_alpha   90.00
_cell.angle_beta   90.00
_cell.angle_gamma   90.00
#
_symmetry.space_group_name_H-M   'P 1'
#
loop_
_entity.id
_entity.type
_entity.pdbx_description
1 polymer ?
#
loop_
_entity_poly.entity_id
_entity_poly.type
_entity_poly.pdbx_seq_one_letter_code
_entity_poly.pdbx_strand_id
1 'polypeptide(L)'
;MIRFSVIIPHKGPQWQLDRCVASIPQRDDLQTIVIHDEEGRGAGWARNQGLSQAEGSYVIFADSDDYFHPCFNGFLDSIKEETADVIFFNADSIAMESGKPSWRANHLNRIMHSSDPVWQERHLRFHFTEPWCKAVSMSFIREHAIRFNESKILNDIYFSTQVGIFAKRIKVYTDKCYCVCNHSDSTAKSKKAEDRMLDYTRETAKSNLLLAKYGIKRYHSRMLRPMMTAVCHLHLGSAYKCWKEMRICGYSIHTLLYYIIRYPRDLMKLIIRKAQAGEIVKLQIGN
;
A
#
# COMPACT_ATOMS: atom_id res chain seq x y z
N MET A 1 -26.02 2.43 -15.37
CA MET A 1 -24.83 3.31 -15.24
C MET A 1 -23.85 2.60 -14.32
N ILE A 2 -22.61 2.45 -14.73
CA ILE A 2 -21.58 1.77 -13.92
C ILE A 2 -21.25 2.66 -12.70
N ARG A 3 -21.38 2.08 -11.52
CA ARG A 3 -21.09 2.76 -10.24
C ARG A 3 -19.71 2.38 -9.70
N PHE A 4 -19.31 1.13 -9.90
CA PHE A 4 -18.06 0.58 -9.37
C PHE A 4 -17.22 -0.03 -10.49
N SER A 5 -15.89 0.16 -10.42
CA SER A 5 -14.93 -0.55 -11.25
C SER A 5 -13.92 -1.25 -10.34
N VAL A 6 -13.83 -2.57 -10.42
CA VAL A 6 -12.80 -3.36 -9.77
C VAL A 6 -11.66 -3.59 -10.75
N ILE A 7 -10.45 -3.13 -10.41
CA ILE A 7 -9.26 -3.24 -11.24
C ILE A 7 -8.32 -4.30 -10.65
N ILE A 8 -7.96 -5.29 -11.47
CA ILE A 8 -7.14 -6.44 -11.10
C ILE A 8 -5.90 -6.49 -12.00
N PRO A 9 -4.72 -6.07 -11.50
CA PRO A 9 -3.47 -6.35 -12.18
C PRO A 9 -3.17 -7.85 -12.08
N HIS A 10 -2.87 -8.51 -13.19
CA HIS A 10 -2.58 -9.93 -13.20
C HIS A 10 -1.24 -10.25 -13.83
N LYS A 11 -0.44 -11.01 -13.08
CA LYS A 11 0.77 -11.68 -13.53
C LYS A 11 1.04 -12.86 -12.61
N GLY A 12 0.50 -14.00 -12.96
CA GLY A 12 0.64 -15.20 -12.12
C GLY A 12 -0.17 -16.38 -12.66
N PRO A 13 -0.38 -17.41 -11.85
CA PRO A 13 -1.19 -18.55 -12.22
C PRO A 13 -2.66 -18.15 -12.48
N GLN A 14 -3.22 -18.64 -13.59
CA GLN A 14 -4.60 -18.32 -14.01
C GLN A 14 -5.64 -18.66 -12.92
N TRP A 15 -5.48 -19.77 -12.20
CA TRP A 15 -6.41 -20.18 -11.14
C TRP A 15 -6.57 -19.14 -10.02
N GLN A 16 -5.54 -18.34 -9.75
CA GLN A 16 -5.63 -17.26 -8.75
C GLN A 16 -6.57 -16.17 -9.27
N LEU A 17 -6.37 -15.74 -10.51
CA LEU A 17 -7.25 -14.77 -11.16
C LEU A 17 -8.69 -15.28 -11.23
N ASP A 18 -8.89 -16.54 -11.61
CA ASP A 18 -10.24 -17.14 -11.73
C ASP A 18 -10.96 -17.09 -10.37
N ARG A 19 -10.25 -17.42 -9.27
CA ARG A 19 -10.78 -17.32 -7.90
C ARG A 19 -11.12 -15.87 -7.52
N CYS A 20 -10.22 -14.94 -7.82
CA CYS A 20 -10.43 -13.52 -7.54
C CYS A 20 -11.69 -13.01 -8.26
N VAL A 21 -11.77 -13.25 -9.59
CA VAL A 21 -12.90 -12.83 -10.42
C VAL A 21 -14.21 -13.49 -9.97
N ALA A 22 -14.19 -14.79 -9.67
CA ALA A 22 -15.38 -15.53 -9.19
C ALA A 22 -15.91 -15.02 -7.85
N SER A 23 -15.06 -14.35 -7.05
CA SER A 23 -15.47 -13.75 -5.77
C SER A 23 -16.15 -12.39 -5.91
N ILE A 24 -16.09 -11.77 -7.09
CA ILE A 24 -16.71 -10.47 -7.36
C ILE A 24 -18.19 -10.70 -7.70
N PRO A 25 -19.14 -9.99 -7.07
CA PRO A 25 -20.55 -10.18 -7.34
C PRO A 25 -20.90 -9.76 -8.79
N GLN A 26 -21.79 -10.52 -9.42
CA GLN A 26 -22.34 -10.17 -10.75
C GLN A 26 -23.41 -9.09 -10.55
N ARG A 27 -23.17 -7.88 -11.07
CA ARG A 27 -24.03 -6.70 -10.94
C ARG A 27 -23.99 -5.84 -12.20
N ASP A 28 -25.13 -5.26 -12.55
CA ASP A 28 -25.24 -4.34 -13.70
C ASP A 28 -24.54 -2.99 -13.49
N ASP A 29 -24.25 -2.64 -12.23
CA ASP A 29 -23.58 -1.41 -11.85
C ASP A 29 -22.09 -1.59 -11.51
N LEU A 30 -21.52 -2.79 -11.75
CA LEU A 30 -20.13 -3.13 -11.47
C LEU A 30 -19.40 -3.61 -12.73
N GLN A 31 -18.26 -2.97 -13.00
CA GLN A 31 -17.31 -3.34 -14.04
C GLN A 31 -16.09 -4.04 -13.43
N THR A 32 -15.70 -5.18 -13.97
CA THR A 32 -14.45 -5.86 -13.62
C THR A 32 -13.44 -5.68 -14.75
N ILE A 33 -12.27 -5.14 -14.44
CA ILE A 33 -11.19 -4.84 -15.39
C ILE A 33 -9.95 -5.64 -15.00
N VAL A 34 -9.57 -6.60 -15.82
CA VAL A 34 -8.34 -7.39 -15.66
C VAL A 34 -7.28 -6.87 -16.63
N ILE A 35 -6.11 -6.52 -16.10
CA ILE A 35 -4.96 -6.09 -16.91
C ILE A 35 -3.85 -7.13 -16.79
N HIS A 36 -3.60 -7.85 -17.87
CA HIS A 36 -2.51 -8.82 -17.96
C HIS A 36 -1.18 -8.09 -18.20
N ASP A 37 -0.21 -8.30 -17.31
CA ASP A 37 1.14 -7.72 -17.40
C ASP A 37 2.12 -8.74 -18.02
N GLU A 38 1.94 -9.04 -19.31
CA GLU A 38 2.75 -10.02 -20.04
C GLU A 38 4.22 -9.56 -20.16
N GLU A 39 4.44 -8.26 -20.36
CA GLU A 39 5.78 -7.68 -20.52
C GLU A 39 6.52 -7.50 -19.18
N GLY A 40 5.86 -7.67 -18.03
CA GLY A 40 6.45 -7.47 -16.72
C GLY A 40 6.75 -6.02 -16.38
N ARG A 41 5.89 -5.10 -16.82
CA ARG A 41 5.96 -3.66 -16.55
C ARG A 41 5.67 -3.32 -15.09
N GLY A 42 4.95 -4.20 -14.38
CA GLY A 42 4.64 -4.09 -12.96
C GLY A 42 3.20 -3.68 -12.66
N ALA A 43 2.75 -4.03 -11.45
CA ALA A 43 1.37 -3.82 -11.03
C ALA A 43 0.95 -2.33 -11.04
N GLY A 44 1.88 -1.39 -10.86
CA GLY A 44 1.59 0.04 -10.94
C GLY A 44 1.16 0.47 -12.35
N TRP A 45 1.89 -0.01 -13.37
CA TRP A 45 1.50 0.19 -14.76
C TRP A 45 0.13 -0.42 -15.05
N ALA A 46 -0.07 -1.68 -14.67
CA ALA A 46 -1.34 -2.38 -14.92
C ALA A 46 -2.53 -1.66 -14.24
N ARG A 47 -2.37 -1.19 -12.99
CA ARG A 47 -3.40 -0.39 -12.32
C ARG A 47 -3.67 0.93 -13.02
N ASN A 48 -2.65 1.61 -13.57
CA ASN A 48 -2.82 2.83 -14.38
C ASN A 48 -3.59 2.54 -15.68
N GLN A 49 -3.32 1.41 -16.35
CA GLN A 49 -4.09 0.97 -17.52
C GLN A 49 -5.56 0.70 -17.15
N GLY A 50 -5.80 0.04 -16.02
CA GLY A 50 -7.16 -0.18 -15.52
C GLY A 50 -7.87 1.13 -15.19
N LEU A 51 -7.19 2.12 -14.59
CA LEU A 51 -7.75 3.46 -14.33
C LEU A 51 -8.19 4.17 -15.61
N SER A 52 -7.48 3.97 -16.72
CA SER A 52 -7.87 4.58 -18.01
C SER A 52 -9.12 3.94 -18.64
N GLN A 53 -9.48 2.72 -18.24
CA GLN A 53 -10.63 1.96 -18.72
C GLN A 53 -11.83 2.00 -17.77
N ALA A 54 -11.64 2.53 -16.55
CA ALA A 54 -12.65 2.54 -15.50
C ALA A 54 -13.76 3.55 -15.80
N GLU A 55 -15.01 3.05 -15.84
CA GLU A 55 -16.23 3.83 -16.05
C GLU A 55 -16.98 4.11 -14.75
N GLY A 56 -16.67 3.37 -13.67
CA GLY A 56 -17.31 3.48 -12.37
C GLY A 56 -17.05 4.80 -11.68
N SER A 57 -18.02 5.27 -10.92
CA SER A 57 -17.84 6.44 -10.06
C SER A 57 -16.82 6.19 -8.93
N TYR A 58 -16.69 4.94 -8.51
CA TYR A 58 -15.67 4.46 -7.57
C TYR A 58 -14.81 3.37 -8.18
N VAL A 59 -13.51 3.43 -7.89
CA VAL A 59 -12.55 2.41 -8.27
C VAL A 59 -12.07 1.66 -7.02
N ILE A 60 -12.02 0.34 -7.12
CA ILE A 60 -11.54 -0.58 -6.09
C ILE A 60 -10.43 -1.42 -6.73
N PHE A 61 -9.30 -1.57 -6.04
CA PHE A 61 -8.21 -2.42 -6.51
C PHE A 61 -8.22 -3.74 -5.76
N ALA A 62 -8.00 -4.83 -6.49
CA ALA A 62 -7.78 -6.15 -5.93
C ALA A 62 -6.52 -6.76 -6.51
N ASP A 63 -5.74 -7.47 -5.71
CA ASP A 63 -4.63 -8.27 -6.22
C ASP A 63 -5.17 -9.61 -6.71
N SER A 64 -4.68 -10.12 -7.84
CA SER A 64 -5.23 -11.31 -8.50
C SER A 64 -5.07 -12.60 -7.70
N ASP A 65 -4.20 -12.60 -6.70
CA ASP A 65 -3.98 -13.71 -5.76
C ASP A 65 -4.85 -13.65 -4.49
N ASP A 66 -5.69 -12.61 -4.36
CA ASP A 66 -6.62 -12.38 -3.26
C ASP A 66 -8.08 -12.70 -3.66
N TYR A 67 -9.06 -12.46 -2.77
CA TYR A 67 -10.48 -12.58 -3.08
C TYR A 67 -11.37 -11.72 -2.19
N PHE A 68 -12.63 -11.48 -2.63
CA PHE A 68 -13.64 -10.80 -1.84
C PHE A 68 -14.51 -11.80 -1.08
N HIS A 69 -14.93 -11.41 0.14
CA HIS A 69 -15.93 -12.15 0.90
C HIS A 69 -17.35 -11.87 0.38
N PRO A 70 -18.32 -12.76 0.61
CA PRO A 70 -19.71 -12.57 0.17
C PRO A 70 -20.35 -11.26 0.65
N CYS A 71 -19.94 -10.73 1.82
CA CYS A 71 -20.42 -9.45 2.35
C CYS A 71 -20.01 -8.24 1.49
N PHE A 72 -19.08 -8.40 0.54
CA PHE A 72 -18.68 -7.34 -0.39
C PHE A 72 -19.87 -6.82 -1.20
N ASN A 73 -20.82 -7.69 -1.59
CA ASN A 73 -22.02 -7.25 -2.29
C ASN A 73 -22.85 -6.27 -1.44
N GLY A 74 -23.12 -6.59 -0.16
CA GLY A 74 -23.80 -5.70 0.77
C GLY A 74 -23.03 -4.40 1.06
N PHE A 75 -21.70 -4.48 1.11
CA PHE A 75 -20.85 -3.29 1.21
C PHE A 75 -21.06 -2.36 0.02
N LEU A 76 -21.06 -2.87 -1.22
CA LEU A 76 -21.30 -2.06 -2.41
C LEU A 76 -22.68 -1.38 -2.37
N ASP A 77 -23.71 -2.06 -1.87
CA ASP A 77 -25.04 -1.47 -1.67
C ASP A 77 -25.00 -0.33 -0.64
N SER A 78 -24.27 -0.52 0.45
CA SER A 78 -24.17 0.49 1.52
C SER A 78 -23.45 1.77 1.09
N ILE A 79 -22.56 1.69 0.08
CA ILE A 79 -21.80 2.84 -0.42
C ILE A 79 -22.34 3.41 -1.74
N LYS A 80 -23.43 2.90 -2.27
CA LYS A 80 -23.96 3.27 -3.58
C LYS A 80 -24.25 4.78 -3.70
N GLU A 81 -24.77 5.39 -2.65
CA GLU A 81 -25.10 6.82 -2.60
C GLU A 81 -24.02 7.68 -1.94
N GLU A 82 -22.88 7.08 -1.56
CA GLU A 82 -21.79 7.83 -0.94
C GLU A 82 -21.12 8.78 -1.92
N THR A 83 -20.66 9.91 -1.38
CA THR A 83 -19.95 10.95 -2.14
C THR A 83 -18.55 11.23 -1.58
N ALA A 84 -18.03 10.34 -0.74
CA ALA A 84 -16.70 10.47 -0.15
C ALA A 84 -15.60 10.38 -1.21
N ASP A 85 -14.45 11.02 -0.97
CA ASP A 85 -13.30 10.94 -1.86
C ASP A 85 -12.65 9.56 -1.77
N VAL A 86 -12.61 8.98 -0.56
CA VAL A 86 -12.17 7.61 -0.32
C VAL A 86 -12.99 6.95 0.78
N ILE A 87 -13.35 5.71 0.56
CA ILE A 87 -14.05 4.84 1.49
C ILE A 87 -13.14 3.67 1.81
N PHE A 88 -12.76 3.53 3.08
CA PHE A 88 -11.96 2.41 3.56
C PHE A 88 -12.88 1.30 4.07
N PHE A 89 -12.52 0.05 3.79
CA PHE A 89 -13.16 -1.14 4.35
C PHE A 89 -12.12 -2.12 4.87
N ASN A 90 -12.52 -3.14 5.59
CA ASN A 90 -11.61 -4.00 6.30
C ASN A 90 -11.31 -5.31 5.54
N ALA A 91 -10.26 -6.01 5.99
CA ALA A 91 -9.83 -7.30 5.47
C ALA A 91 -9.48 -8.27 6.59
N ASP A 92 -9.50 -9.54 6.26
CA ASP A 92 -8.70 -10.54 6.97
C ASP A 92 -7.57 -11.07 6.07
N SER A 93 -6.87 -12.08 6.54
CA SER A 93 -5.81 -12.70 5.74
C SER A 93 -5.58 -14.14 6.13
N ILE A 94 -5.24 -14.97 5.14
CA ILE A 94 -4.93 -16.39 5.31
C ILE A 94 -3.56 -16.74 4.73
N ALA A 95 -2.94 -17.76 5.28
CA ALA A 95 -1.78 -18.43 4.67
C ALA A 95 -2.32 -19.49 3.70
N MET A 96 -2.03 -19.36 2.41
CA MET A 96 -2.62 -20.21 1.35
C MET A 96 -2.31 -21.68 1.53
N GLU A 97 -1.12 -22.01 2.00
CA GLU A 97 -0.66 -23.39 2.17
C GLU A 97 -1.42 -24.14 3.28
N SER A 98 -1.94 -23.40 4.27
CA SER A 98 -2.58 -24.02 5.44
C SER A 98 -4.04 -23.61 5.66
N GLY A 99 -4.53 -22.59 4.94
CA GLY A 99 -5.84 -22.00 5.16
C GLY A 99 -5.99 -21.26 6.51
N LYS A 100 -4.93 -21.21 7.33
CA LYS A 100 -4.98 -20.59 8.66
C LYS A 100 -4.85 -19.07 8.58
N PRO A 101 -5.39 -18.33 9.57
CA PRO A 101 -5.21 -16.89 9.65
C PRO A 101 -3.74 -16.47 9.54
N SER A 102 -3.46 -15.42 8.80
CA SER A 102 -2.12 -14.85 8.63
C SER A 102 -2.03 -13.43 9.19
N TRP A 103 -0.82 -12.87 9.21
CA TRP A 103 -0.54 -11.56 9.80
C TRP A 103 -0.76 -10.38 8.83
N ARG A 104 -0.99 -10.64 7.54
CA ARG A 104 -0.97 -9.62 6.48
C ARG A 104 -1.98 -8.50 6.69
N ALA A 105 -3.19 -8.82 7.16
CA ALA A 105 -4.22 -7.83 7.46
C ALA A 105 -4.14 -7.22 8.87
N ASN A 106 -3.23 -7.69 9.75
CA ASN A 106 -3.16 -7.25 11.16
C ASN A 106 -2.93 -5.74 11.30
N HIS A 107 -2.16 -5.15 10.39
CA HIS A 107 -1.91 -3.70 10.41
C HIS A 107 -3.19 -2.91 10.16
N LEU A 108 -3.95 -3.27 9.11
CA LEU A 108 -5.22 -2.65 8.79
C LEU A 108 -6.25 -2.88 9.91
N ASN A 109 -6.39 -4.13 10.38
CA ASN A 109 -7.30 -4.46 11.48
C ASN A 109 -7.06 -3.59 12.71
N ARG A 110 -5.79 -3.39 13.10
CA ARG A 110 -5.44 -2.50 14.22
C ARG A 110 -5.88 -1.05 13.99
N ILE A 111 -5.76 -0.56 12.75
CA ILE A 111 -6.22 0.78 12.40
C ILE A 111 -7.75 0.86 12.48
N MET A 112 -8.45 -0.13 11.89
CA MET A 112 -9.91 -0.16 11.82
C MET A 112 -10.59 -0.25 13.20
N HIS A 113 -9.94 -0.91 14.17
CA HIS A 113 -10.47 -1.07 15.54
C HIS A 113 -9.94 0.00 16.52
N SER A 114 -9.34 1.07 16.04
CA SER A 114 -8.89 2.16 16.92
C SER A 114 -10.07 2.94 17.49
N SER A 115 -10.06 3.16 18.81
CA SER A 115 -11.01 4.04 19.49
C SER A 115 -10.72 5.53 19.35
N ASP A 116 -9.54 5.88 18.80
CA ASP A 116 -9.15 7.27 18.53
C ASP A 116 -9.38 7.57 17.03
N PRO A 117 -10.45 8.31 16.67
CA PRO A 117 -10.79 8.60 15.27
C PRO A 117 -9.73 9.46 14.57
N VAL A 118 -9.04 10.35 15.29
CA VAL A 118 -7.99 11.20 14.72
C VAL A 118 -6.75 10.36 14.40
N TRP A 119 -6.40 9.44 15.28
CA TRP A 119 -5.33 8.49 15.07
C TRP A 119 -5.67 7.53 13.92
N GLN A 120 -6.91 7.02 13.88
CA GLN A 120 -7.41 6.11 12.84
C GLN A 120 -7.32 6.76 11.46
N GLU A 121 -7.94 7.92 11.28
CA GLU A 121 -7.93 8.64 10.00
C GLU A 121 -6.50 8.92 9.51
N ARG A 122 -5.64 9.40 10.42
CA ARG A 122 -4.25 9.68 10.08
C ARG A 122 -3.48 8.44 9.65
N HIS A 123 -3.76 7.27 10.26
CA HIS A 123 -3.10 6.02 9.90
C HIS A 123 -3.66 5.44 8.60
N LEU A 124 -4.95 5.55 8.34
CA LEU A 124 -5.54 5.22 7.05
C LEU A 124 -4.95 6.06 5.91
N ARG A 125 -4.77 7.35 6.13
CA ARG A 125 -4.20 8.27 5.12
C ARG A 125 -2.73 7.98 4.79
N PHE A 126 -1.90 7.70 5.79
CA PHE A 126 -0.44 7.78 5.62
C PHE A 126 0.34 6.53 6.03
N HIS A 127 -0.31 5.54 6.63
CA HIS A 127 0.33 4.30 7.06
C HIS A 127 -0.26 3.05 6.42
N PHE A 128 -1.49 3.13 5.92
CA PHE A 128 -2.10 2.08 5.11
C PHE A 128 -1.83 2.38 3.62
N THR A 129 -0.73 1.85 3.12
CA THR A 129 -0.23 2.14 1.77
C THR A 129 -0.70 1.16 0.70
N GLU A 130 -1.23 0.03 1.10
CA GLU A 130 -1.77 -1.00 0.22
C GLU A 130 -2.92 -0.44 -0.64
N PRO A 131 -3.07 -0.85 -1.93
CA PRO A 131 -4.11 -0.31 -2.80
C PRO A 131 -5.49 -0.91 -2.54
N TRP A 132 -5.56 -2.15 -2.02
CA TRP A 132 -6.80 -2.84 -1.67
C TRP A 132 -7.48 -2.24 -0.44
N CYS A 133 -8.74 -2.61 -0.19
CA CYS A 133 -9.58 -2.07 0.89
C CYS A 133 -9.80 -0.55 0.83
N LYS A 134 -9.82 -0.01 -0.38
CA LYS A 134 -10.16 1.38 -0.67
C LYS A 134 -11.10 1.43 -1.88
N ALA A 135 -12.27 2.05 -1.72
CA ALA A 135 -13.06 2.54 -2.84
C ALA A 135 -12.74 4.03 -3.01
N VAL A 136 -12.08 4.39 -4.11
CA VAL A 136 -11.60 5.75 -4.38
C VAL A 136 -12.46 6.38 -5.47
N SER A 137 -12.98 7.58 -5.23
CA SER A 137 -13.79 8.32 -6.20
C SER A 137 -13.01 8.58 -7.49
N MET A 138 -13.58 8.23 -8.65
CA MET A 138 -12.94 8.47 -9.94
C MET A 138 -12.84 9.96 -10.27
N SER A 139 -13.83 10.78 -9.89
CA SER A 139 -13.77 12.22 -10.06
C SER A 139 -12.62 12.83 -9.25
N PHE A 140 -12.43 12.36 -8.01
CA PHE A 140 -11.31 12.76 -7.15
C PHE A 140 -9.95 12.34 -7.74
N ILE A 141 -9.83 11.12 -8.29
CA ILE A 141 -8.61 10.64 -8.98
C ILE A 141 -8.28 11.56 -10.16
N ARG A 142 -9.28 11.90 -10.97
CA ARG A 142 -9.11 12.75 -12.15
C ARG A 142 -8.75 14.19 -11.78
N GLU A 143 -9.45 14.77 -10.81
CA GLU A 143 -9.22 16.15 -10.33
C GLU A 143 -7.77 16.36 -9.87
N HIS A 144 -7.22 15.38 -9.15
CA HIS A 144 -5.86 15.47 -8.59
C HIS A 144 -4.80 14.74 -9.42
N ALA A 145 -5.15 14.22 -10.60
CA ALA A 145 -4.26 13.45 -11.48
C ALA A 145 -3.52 12.32 -10.74
N ILE A 146 -4.23 11.62 -9.81
CA ILE A 146 -3.67 10.57 -8.97
C ILE A 146 -3.28 9.35 -9.82
N ARG A 147 -2.05 8.88 -9.66
CA ARG A 147 -1.49 7.76 -10.42
C ARG A 147 -0.59 6.89 -9.55
N PHE A 148 -0.47 5.63 -9.93
CA PHE A 148 0.58 4.76 -9.42
C PHE A 148 1.92 5.10 -10.05
N ASN A 149 3.01 4.93 -9.29
CA ASN A 149 4.33 4.86 -9.90
C ASN A 149 4.45 3.54 -10.68
N GLU A 150 5.11 3.58 -11.84
CA GLU A 150 5.34 2.38 -12.66
C GLU A 150 6.63 1.67 -12.26
N SER A 151 6.92 1.65 -10.96
CA SER A 151 8.00 0.86 -10.37
C SER A 151 7.56 -0.62 -10.23
N LYS A 152 8.55 -1.52 -10.29
CA LYS A 152 8.25 -2.98 -10.20
C LYS A 152 7.76 -3.42 -8.82
N ILE A 153 8.13 -2.69 -7.77
CA ILE A 153 7.66 -2.94 -6.39
C ILE A 153 7.32 -1.63 -5.71
N LEU A 154 6.46 -1.67 -4.68
CA LEU A 154 6.08 -0.52 -3.85
C LEU A 154 5.46 0.65 -4.65
N ASN A 155 4.86 0.34 -5.79
CA ASN A 155 4.17 1.32 -6.64
C ASN A 155 2.92 1.92 -5.98
N ASP A 156 2.40 1.24 -4.98
CA ASP A 156 1.22 1.57 -4.17
C ASP A 156 1.48 2.72 -3.17
N ILE A 157 2.70 2.86 -2.66
CA ILE A 157 3.04 3.89 -1.67
C ILE A 157 2.74 5.29 -2.19
N TYR A 158 3.15 5.59 -3.43
CA TYR A 158 2.96 6.92 -4.00
C TYR A 158 1.49 7.23 -4.28
N PHE A 159 0.74 6.26 -4.82
CA PHE A 159 -0.71 6.37 -5.01
C PHE A 159 -1.44 6.65 -3.69
N SER A 160 -1.21 5.80 -2.68
CA SER A 160 -1.85 5.94 -1.37
C SER A 160 -1.45 7.23 -0.65
N THR A 161 -0.21 7.71 -0.86
CA THR A 161 0.24 9.01 -0.33
C THR A 161 -0.55 10.17 -0.96
N GLN A 162 -0.77 10.15 -2.28
CA GLN A 162 -1.59 11.16 -2.96
C GLN A 162 -3.03 11.13 -2.47
N VAL A 163 -3.65 9.94 -2.39
CA VAL A 163 -5.00 9.78 -1.81
C VAL A 163 -5.04 10.36 -0.40
N GLY A 164 -4.07 10.03 0.44
CA GLY A 164 -4.01 10.50 1.83
C GLY A 164 -3.87 12.01 1.97
N ILE A 165 -3.15 12.68 1.05
CA ILE A 165 -2.93 14.13 1.06
C ILE A 165 -4.19 14.86 0.59
N PHE A 166 -4.77 14.41 -0.53
CA PHE A 166 -5.80 15.19 -1.23
C PHE A 166 -7.22 14.89 -0.76
N ALA A 167 -7.50 13.70 -0.23
CA ALA A 167 -8.85 13.34 0.21
C ALA A 167 -9.34 14.26 1.33
N LYS A 168 -10.50 14.89 1.13
CA LYS A 168 -11.18 15.75 2.12
C LYS A 168 -12.23 14.98 2.89
N ARG A 169 -12.98 14.11 2.20
CA ARG A 169 -14.08 13.33 2.76
C ARG A 169 -13.71 11.85 2.79
N ILE A 170 -13.56 11.32 3.99
CA ILE A 170 -13.22 9.92 4.24
C ILE A 170 -14.36 9.23 4.96
N LYS A 171 -14.65 8.00 4.56
CA LYS A 171 -15.56 7.08 5.25
C LYS A 171 -14.84 5.80 5.62
N VAL A 172 -15.25 5.19 6.69
CA VAL A 172 -14.66 3.95 7.21
C VAL A 172 -15.77 2.94 7.49
N TYR A 173 -15.66 1.76 6.89
CA TYR A 173 -16.51 0.60 7.13
C TYR A 173 -15.67 -0.52 7.74
N THR A 174 -16.14 -1.14 8.79
CA THR A 174 -15.36 -2.13 9.54
C THR A 174 -15.53 -3.56 9.03
N ASP A 175 -16.46 -3.77 8.10
CA ASP A 175 -16.74 -5.09 7.53
C ASP A 175 -15.55 -5.63 6.78
N LYS A 176 -15.19 -6.88 7.04
CA LYS A 176 -14.10 -7.58 6.37
C LYS A 176 -14.59 -8.12 5.05
N CYS A 177 -14.54 -7.28 4.02
CA CYS A 177 -15.02 -7.62 2.69
C CYS A 177 -13.94 -8.18 1.77
N TYR A 178 -12.68 -8.23 2.21
CA TYR A 178 -11.54 -8.67 1.42
C TYR A 178 -10.67 -9.65 2.20
N CYS A 179 -10.10 -10.65 1.51
CA CYS A 179 -9.18 -11.60 2.09
C CYS A 179 -7.83 -11.57 1.39
N VAL A 180 -6.78 -11.21 2.12
CA VAL A 180 -5.41 -11.21 1.63
C VAL A 180 -4.80 -12.60 1.75
N CYS A 181 -4.41 -13.17 0.63
CA CYS A 181 -3.80 -14.49 0.55
C CYS A 181 -2.28 -14.40 0.64
N ASN A 182 -1.72 -14.85 1.76
CA ASN A 182 -0.28 -14.82 1.96
C ASN A 182 0.37 -16.09 1.39
N HIS A 183 1.21 -15.93 0.38
CA HIS A 183 1.99 -17.01 -0.24
C HIS A 183 3.44 -17.00 0.22
N SER A 184 4.06 -18.19 0.33
CA SER A 184 5.50 -18.35 0.60
C SER A 184 6.35 -17.71 -0.50
N ASP A 185 5.87 -17.74 -1.76
CA ASP A 185 6.58 -17.33 -2.98
C ASP A 185 6.16 -15.97 -3.53
N SER A 186 5.75 -15.04 -2.67
CA SER A 186 5.30 -13.72 -3.11
C SER A 186 6.35 -13.01 -3.97
N THR A 187 5.89 -12.28 -5.02
CA THR A 187 6.72 -11.54 -5.99
C THR A 187 7.71 -10.57 -5.30
N ALA A 188 7.37 -10.11 -4.10
CA ALA A 188 8.25 -9.28 -3.28
C ALA A 188 9.55 -10.01 -2.85
N LYS A 189 9.58 -11.35 -2.86
CA LYS A 189 10.74 -12.16 -2.49
C LYS A 189 11.65 -12.50 -3.68
N SER A 190 11.17 -12.38 -4.91
CA SER A 190 11.86 -12.83 -6.13
C SER A 190 13.04 -11.95 -6.58
N LYS A 191 13.14 -10.71 -6.12
CA LYS A 191 14.24 -9.80 -6.46
C LYS A 191 15.44 -9.96 -5.54
N LYS A 192 16.65 -9.66 -6.08
CA LYS A 192 17.85 -9.51 -5.25
C LYS A 192 17.61 -8.50 -4.13
N ALA A 193 18.13 -8.78 -2.95
CA ALA A 193 17.91 -7.95 -1.75
C ALA A 193 18.31 -6.49 -1.97
N GLU A 194 19.38 -6.24 -2.74
CA GLU A 194 19.87 -4.90 -3.07
C GLU A 194 18.87 -4.13 -3.94
N ASP A 195 18.34 -4.74 -5.01
CA ASP A 195 17.35 -4.09 -5.90
C ASP A 195 16.10 -3.68 -5.13
N ARG A 196 15.60 -4.55 -4.25
CA ARG A 196 14.47 -4.21 -3.37
C ARG A 196 14.77 -3.04 -2.46
N MET A 197 15.98 -3.00 -1.92
CA MET A 197 16.43 -1.92 -1.05
C MET A 197 16.47 -0.58 -1.79
N LEU A 198 16.95 -0.55 -3.03
CA LEU A 198 17.01 0.65 -3.87
C LEU A 198 15.62 1.12 -4.27
N ASP A 199 14.75 0.21 -4.74
CA ASP A 199 13.37 0.53 -5.08
C ASP A 199 12.62 1.07 -3.85
N TYR A 200 12.78 0.44 -2.67
CA TYR A 200 12.20 0.93 -1.42
C TYR A 200 12.67 2.35 -1.09
N THR A 201 13.97 2.60 -1.21
CA THR A 201 14.53 3.93 -0.96
C THR A 201 13.95 4.97 -1.91
N ARG A 202 13.89 4.66 -3.21
CA ARG A 202 13.36 5.55 -4.25
C ARG A 202 11.89 5.87 -4.03
N GLU A 203 11.04 4.86 -3.83
CA GLU A 203 9.59 5.06 -3.71
C GLU A 203 9.22 5.78 -2.41
N THR A 204 9.89 5.45 -1.30
CA THR A 204 9.68 6.16 -0.05
C THR A 204 10.24 7.58 -0.10
N ALA A 205 11.34 7.83 -0.82
CA ALA A 205 11.89 9.17 -1.00
C ALA A 205 10.92 10.07 -1.78
N LYS A 206 10.38 9.60 -2.91
CA LYS A 206 9.39 10.33 -3.70
C LYS A 206 8.14 10.67 -2.88
N SER A 207 7.60 9.70 -2.15
CA SER A 207 6.42 9.90 -1.31
C SER A 207 6.68 10.89 -0.18
N ASN A 208 7.87 10.85 0.44
CA ASN A 208 8.24 11.79 1.49
C ASN A 208 8.42 13.23 0.97
N LEU A 209 8.95 13.40 -0.25
CA LEU A 209 9.03 14.73 -0.87
C LEU A 209 7.63 15.30 -1.14
N LEU A 210 6.72 14.45 -1.60
CA LEU A 210 5.34 14.85 -1.78
C LEU A 210 4.70 15.27 -0.46
N LEU A 211 4.84 14.48 0.61
CA LEU A 211 4.37 14.81 1.95
C LEU A 211 4.97 16.13 2.46
N ALA A 212 6.27 16.35 2.25
CA ALA A 212 6.96 17.56 2.65
C ALA A 212 6.43 18.81 1.95
N LYS A 213 6.11 18.71 0.65
CA LYS A 213 5.50 19.77 -0.17
C LYS A 213 4.19 20.27 0.45
N TYR A 214 3.43 19.37 1.09
CA TYR A 214 2.17 19.69 1.77
C TYR A 214 2.31 19.88 3.29
N GLY A 215 3.53 20.07 3.80
CA GLY A 215 3.80 20.36 5.22
C GLY A 215 3.71 19.16 6.16
N ILE A 216 3.55 17.95 5.63
CA ILE A 216 3.38 16.71 6.40
C ILE A 216 4.75 16.08 6.67
N LYS A 217 5.44 16.54 7.72
CA LYS A 217 6.85 16.18 7.99
C LYS A 217 7.04 14.87 8.78
N ARG A 218 5.99 14.25 9.31
CA ARG A 218 6.11 13.19 10.34
C ARG A 218 6.46 11.78 9.83
N TYR A 219 6.51 11.56 8.52
CA TYR A 219 6.59 10.22 7.93
C TYR A 219 7.92 9.91 7.24
N HIS A 220 8.91 10.78 7.38
CA HIS A 220 10.17 10.73 6.64
C HIS A 220 11.17 9.63 7.05
N SER A 221 10.99 8.98 8.21
CA SER A 221 12.00 8.07 8.78
C SER A 221 12.16 6.74 8.03
N ARG A 222 11.15 6.30 7.28
CA ARG A 222 11.21 4.99 6.58
C ARG A 222 12.25 4.95 5.47
N MET A 223 12.50 6.06 4.81
CA MET A 223 13.44 6.20 3.70
C MET A 223 14.89 5.84 4.07
N LEU A 224 15.32 6.22 5.28
CA LEU A 224 16.69 5.99 5.73
C LEU A 224 16.96 4.55 6.18
N ARG A 225 15.92 3.77 6.47
CA ARG A 225 16.06 2.42 7.00
C ARG A 225 16.95 1.51 6.15
N PRO A 226 16.77 1.41 4.82
CA PRO A 226 17.65 0.58 3.98
C PRO A 226 19.10 1.03 4.04
N MET A 227 19.36 2.32 3.92
CA MET A 227 20.70 2.88 3.96
C MET A 227 21.37 2.62 5.32
N MET A 228 20.67 2.87 6.42
CA MET A 228 21.21 2.63 7.77
C MET A 228 21.44 1.14 8.03
N THR A 229 20.56 0.27 7.54
CA THR A 229 20.77 -1.18 7.61
C THR A 229 22.05 -1.57 6.85
N ALA A 230 22.25 -1.05 5.64
CA ALA A 230 23.46 -1.32 4.86
C ALA A 230 24.72 -0.82 5.60
N VAL A 231 24.68 0.35 6.22
CA VAL A 231 25.80 0.87 7.04
C VAL A 231 26.09 -0.05 8.23
N CYS A 232 25.06 -0.47 8.96
CA CYS A 232 25.22 -1.37 10.12
C CYS A 232 25.83 -2.72 9.78
N HIS A 233 25.59 -3.20 8.54
CA HIS A 233 26.17 -4.44 8.03
C HIS A 233 27.46 -4.22 7.22
N LEU A 234 28.07 -3.04 7.28
CA LEU A 234 29.29 -2.65 6.55
C LEU A 234 29.19 -2.77 5.02
N HIS A 235 27.99 -2.79 4.47
CA HIS A 235 27.73 -2.75 3.02
C HIS A 235 27.76 -1.30 2.50
N LEU A 236 28.92 -0.63 2.58
CA LEU A 236 29.06 0.79 2.27
C LEU A 236 28.71 1.12 0.80
N GLY A 237 28.98 0.20 -0.13
CA GLY A 237 28.58 0.35 -1.54
C GLY A 237 27.06 0.43 -1.71
N SER A 238 26.30 -0.41 -1.01
CA SER A 238 24.84 -0.38 -1.03
C SER A 238 24.28 0.86 -0.34
N ALA A 239 24.89 1.29 0.76
CA ALA A 239 24.53 2.54 1.44
C ALA A 239 24.73 3.76 0.51
N TYR A 240 25.85 3.80 -0.24
CA TYR A 240 26.12 4.84 -1.24
C TYR A 240 25.08 4.82 -2.38
N LYS A 241 24.68 3.65 -2.87
CA LYS A 241 23.63 3.52 -3.89
C LYS A 241 22.29 4.08 -3.37
N CYS A 242 21.87 3.76 -2.13
CA CYS A 242 20.69 4.35 -1.51
C CYS A 242 20.76 5.88 -1.44
N TRP A 243 21.92 6.40 -1.03
CA TRP A 243 22.13 7.84 -1.02
C TRP A 243 22.02 8.46 -2.41
N LYS A 244 22.58 7.81 -3.45
CA LYS A 244 22.45 8.25 -4.85
C LYS A 244 20.99 8.31 -5.30
N GLU A 245 20.18 7.30 -4.96
CA GLU A 245 18.74 7.31 -5.23
C GLU A 245 18.01 8.49 -4.55
N MET A 246 18.33 8.78 -3.30
CA MET A 246 17.78 9.94 -2.60
C MET A 246 18.20 11.25 -3.27
N ARG A 247 19.45 11.37 -3.74
CA ARG A 247 19.92 12.54 -4.49
C ARG A 247 19.17 12.74 -5.81
N ILE A 248 18.96 11.66 -6.56
CA ILE A 248 18.14 11.67 -7.79
C ILE A 248 16.71 12.15 -7.51
N CYS A 249 16.13 11.77 -6.35
CA CYS A 249 14.84 12.27 -5.92
C CYS A 249 14.86 13.73 -5.41
N GLY A 250 15.99 14.43 -5.38
CA GLY A 250 16.09 15.84 -5.00
C GLY A 250 16.48 16.10 -3.53
N TYR A 251 16.88 15.09 -2.76
CA TYR A 251 17.37 15.31 -1.39
C TYR A 251 18.74 15.96 -1.37
N SER A 252 18.88 17.05 -0.60
CA SER A 252 20.18 17.69 -0.34
C SER A 252 21.00 16.91 0.69
N ILE A 253 22.31 17.12 0.72
CA ILE A 253 23.18 16.54 1.75
C ILE A 253 22.76 17.02 3.15
N HIS A 254 22.38 18.27 3.30
CA HIS A 254 21.91 18.84 4.57
C HIS A 254 20.64 18.14 5.06
N THR A 255 19.69 17.89 4.16
CA THR A 255 18.47 17.14 4.47
C THR A 255 18.80 15.72 4.92
N LEU A 256 19.75 15.06 4.25
CA LEU A 256 20.21 13.73 4.62
C LEU A 256 20.84 13.72 6.01
N LEU A 257 21.77 14.61 6.29
CA LEU A 257 22.42 14.73 7.61
C LEU A 257 21.40 15.00 8.72
N TYR A 258 20.44 15.89 8.48
CA TYR A 258 19.35 16.14 9.41
C TYR A 258 18.58 14.86 9.77
N TYR A 259 18.24 14.01 8.78
CA TYR A 259 17.54 12.76 9.04
C TYR A 259 18.44 11.71 9.68
N ILE A 260 19.71 11.61 9.31
CA ILE A 260 20.67 10.70 9.96
C ILE A 260 20.79 11.01 11.45
N ILE A 261 20.91 12.28 11.83
CA ILE A 261 20.99 12.72 13.23
C ILE A 261 19.69 12.40 13.98
N ARG A 262 18.54 12.50 13.33
CA ARG A 262 17.23 12.21 13.95
C ARG A 262 16.87 10.72 13.96
N TYR A 263 17.47 9.94 13.09
CA TYR A 263 17.13 8.52 12.92
C TYR A 263 17.25 7.70 14.22
N PRO A 264 18.30 7.82 15.03
CA PRO A 264 18.40 7.09 16.30
C PRO A 264 17.24 7.42 17.26
N ARG A 265 16.84 8.68 17.35
CA ARG A 265 15.68 9.12 18.16
C ARG A 265 14.37 8.49 17.66
N ASP A 266 14.15 8.48 16.37
CA ASP A 266 12.94 7.92 15.78
C ASP A 266 12.93 6.39 15.88
N LEU A 267 14.08 5.75 15.76
CA LEU A 267 14.26 4.32 16.00
C LEU A 267 14.00 3.95 17.46
N MET A 268 14.56 4.69 18.42
CA MET A 268 14.32 4.47 19.85
C MET A 268 12.86 4.66 20.21
N LYS A 269 12.18 5.68 19.70
CA LYS A 269 10.73 5.85 19.87
C LYS A 269 9.93 4.69 19.32
N LEU A 270 10.33 4.13 18.17
CA LEU A 270 9.69 2.97 17.58
C LEU A 270 9.89 1.71 18.46
N ILE A 271 11.09 1.50 18.97
CA ILE A 271 11.44 0.39 19.88
C ILE A 271 10.63 0.48 21.17
N ILE A 272 10.59 1.65 21.79
CA ILE A 272 9.84 1.90 23.03
C ILE A 272 8.35 1.66 22.82
N ARG A 273 7.76 2.16 21.71
CA ARG A 273 6.35 1.94 21.39
C ARG A 273 6.02 0.46 21.16
N LYS A 274 6.91 -0.29 20.51
CA LYS A 274 6.72 -1.73 20.30
C LYS A 274 6.85 -2.50 21.62
N ALA A 275 7.76 -2.11 22.50
CA ALA A 275 7.89 -2.69 23.82
C ALA A 275 6.63 -2.42 24.68
N GLN A 276 6.11 -1.19 24.67
CA GLN A 276 4.88 -0.82 25.38
C GLN A 276 3.62 -1.52 24.83
N ALA A 277 3.61 -1.85 23.53
CA ALA A 277 2.50 -2.59 22.90
C ALA A 277 2.58 -4.12 23.08
N GLY A 278 3.55 -4.64 23.85
CA GLY A 278 3.76 -6.07 24.02
C GLY A 278 4.30 -6.77 22.76
N GLU A 279 4.66 -6.03 21.73
CA GLU A 279 5.23 -6.54 20.48
C GLU A 279 6.76 -6.68 20.60
N ILE A 280 7.26 -7.42 21.61
CA ILE A 280 8.66 -7.82 21.64
C ILE A 280 8.81 -9.00 20.66
N VAL A 281 8.98 -8.67 19.40
CA VAL A 281 9.59 -9.63 18.47
C VAL A 281 11.02 -9.84 18.96
N LYS A 282 11.33 -11.04 19.43
CA LYS A 282 12.71 -11.48 19.64
C LYS A 282 13.48 -11.13 18.36
N LEU A 283 14.39 -10.18 18.46
CA LEU A 283 15.45 -10.01 17.47
C LEU A 283 16.26 -11.33 17.55
N GLN A 284 15.93 -12.28 16.69
CA GLN A 284 16.86 -13.36 16.41
C GLN A 284 18.04 -12.70 15.69
N ILE A 285 19.07 -12.42 16.46
CA ILE A 285 20.42 -12.24 15.97
C ILE A 285 20.80 -13.68 15.58
N GLY A 286 20.62 -14.02 14.30
CA GLY A 286 21.13 -15.25 13.74
C GLY A 286 22.65 -15.19 13.80
N ASN A 287 23.24 -16.18 14.49
CA ASN A 287 24.62 -16.56 14.38
C ASN A 287 24.96 -16.96 12.94
#